data_608156362651fbf8d02d90d0287610e9
#
_entry.id   608156362651fbf8d02d90d0287610e9
#
_cell.length_a   1.000
_cell.length_b   1.000
_cell.length_c   1.000
_cell.angle_alpha   90.00
_cell.angle_beta   90.00
_cell.angle_gamma   90.00
#
_symmetry.space_group_name_H-M   'P 1'
#
loop_
_entity.id
_entity.type
_entity.pdbx_description
1 polymer ?
#
loop_
_entity_poly.entity_id
_entity_poly.type
_entity_poly.pdbx_seq_one_letter_code
_entity_poly.pdbx_strand_id
1 'polypeptide(L)'
;MATQQQPVDVRTRIDDHDAIAATVQMYIDGSAQGDAAKLTEAFHPNAQMYGAVGPDRYDEPIAEYVKLMAESPGGPMRGRITSIVQSGDAAGAIVEEDGFWGTLSFTTFLMLSRIDGRWRIVNKNFAHTGGEMPATE
;
A
#
# COMPACT_ATOMS: atom_id res chain seq x y z
N MET A 1 -12.16 3.00 -37.52
CA MET A 1 -13.36 3.41 -36.79
C MET A 1 -13.03 3.49 -35.31
N ALA A 2 -13.20 4.64 -34.74
CA ALA A 2 -12.90 4.82 -33.32
C ALA A 2 -13.95 4.10 -32.47
N THR A 3 -13.50 3.28 -31.55
CA THR A 3 -14.40 2.66 -30.57
C THR A 3 -14.74 3.72 -29.53
N GLN A 4 -16.01 4.05 -29.42
CA GLN A 4 -16.45 4.95 -28.36
C GLN A 4 -16.45 4.19 -27.05
N GLN A 5 -15.68 4.66 -26.11
CA GLN A 5 -15.77 4.17 -24.75
C GLN A 5 -17.09 4.65 -24.15
N GLN A 6 -17.82 3.71 -23.57
CA GLN A 6 -19.00 4.07 -22.79
C GLN A 6 -18.55 4.87 -21.58
N PRO A 7 -19.17 6.01 -21.28
CA PRO A 7 -18.86 6.72 -20.05
C PRO A 7 -19.13 5.83 -18.85
N VAL A 8 -18.15 5.77 -17.95
CA VAL A 8 -18.34 5.07 -16.68
C VAL A 8 -19.25 5.94 -15.82
N ASP A 9 -20.36 5.40 -15.36
CA ASP A 9 -21.29 6.17 -14.55
C ASP A 9 -20.71 6.50 -13.17
N VAL A 10 -21.30 7.51 -12.53
CA VAL A 10 -20.78 8.02 -11.26
C VAL A 10 -20.82 6.96 -10.16
N ARG A 11 -21.86 6.12 -10.16
CA ARG A 11 -21.97 5.03 -9.16
C ARG A 11 -20.78 4.08 -9.26
N THR A 12 -20.44 3.63 -10.48
CA THR A 12 -19.32 2.71 -10.70
C THR A 12 -18.00 3.34 -10.28
N ARG A 13 -17.82 4.63 -10.56
CA ARG A 13 -16.59 5.34 -10.13
C ARG A 13 -16.49 5.46 -8.63
N ILE A 14 -17.60 5.71 -7.94
CA ILE A 14 -17.62 5.75 -6.48
C ILE A 14 -17.33 4.38 -5.91
N ASP A 15 -17.96 3.34 -6.45
CA ASP A 15 -17.77 1.96 -5.99
C ASP A 15 -16.33 1.51 -6.16
N ASP A 16 -15.72 1.84 -7.31
CA ASP A 16 -14.31 1.52 -7.57
C ASP A 16 -13.39 2.27 -6.60
N HIS A 17 -13.66 3.56 -6.40
CA HIS A 17 -12.87 4.37 -5.45
C HIS A 17 -12.95 3.77 -4.04
N ASP A 18 -14.13 3.39 -3.59
CA ASP A 18 -14.33 2.79 -2.27
C ASP A 18 -13.61 1.45 -2.16
N ALA A 19 -13.64 0.64 -3.21
CA ALA A 19 -12.95 -0.66 -3.22
C ALA A 19 -11.42 -0.49 -3.19
N ILE A 20 -10.90 0.47 -3.94
CA ILE A 20 -9.47 0.80 -3.91
C ILE A 20 -9.08 1.29 -2.51
N ALA A 21 -9.85 2.21 -1.95
CA ALA A 21 -9.60 2.74 -0.60
C ALA A 21 -9.63 1.63 0.45
N ALA A 22 -10.57 0.68 0.33
CA ALA A 22 -10.67 -0.45 1.26
C ALA A 22 -9.44 -1.34 1.20
N THR A 23 -8.92 -1.61 0.00
CA THR A 23 -7.69 -2.40 -0.17
C THR A 23 -6.49 -1.69 0.45
N VAL A 24 -6.36 -0.39 0.22
CA VAL A 24 -5.27 0.41 0.82
C VAL A 24 -5.41 0.47 2.34
N GLN A 25 -6.64 0.57 2.85
CA GLN A 25 -6.87 0.56 4.30
C GLN A 25 -6.47 -0.78 4.94
N MET A 26 -6.70 -1.90 4.25
CA MET A 26 -6.21 -3.21 4.72
C MET A 26 -4.69 -3.23 4.85
N TYR A 27 -3.99 -2.60 3.91
CA TYR A 27 -2.53 -2.45 4.00
C TYR A 27 -2.13 -1.64 5.24
N ILE A 28 -2.78 -0.52 5.47
CA ILE A 28 -2.50 0.34 6.64
C ILE A 28 -2.75 -0.44 7.93
N ASP A 29 -3.92 -1.02 8.06
CA ASP A 29 -4.32 -1.75 9.27
C ASP A 29 -3.47 -2.99 9.49
N GLY A 30 -3.22 -3.75 8.43
CA GLY A 30 -2.39 -4.95 8.50
C GLY A 30 -0.95 -4.64 8.91
N SER A 31 -0.41 -3.52 8.42
CA SER A 31 0.93 -3.08 8.79
C SER A 31 1.00 -2.68 10.28
N ALA A 32 0.04 -1.90 10.75
CA ALA A 32 0.02 -1.45 12.14
C ALA A 32 -0.19 -2.61 13.11
N GLN A 33 -1.05 -3.56 12.76
CA GLN A 33 -1.43 -4.69 13.61
C GLN A 33 -0.50 -5.89 13.48
N GLY A 34 0.33 -5.93 12.43
CA GLY A 34 1.12 -7.11 12.11
C GLY A 34 0.26 -8.27 11.64
N ASP A 35 -0.84 -7.99 10.95
CA ASP A 35 -1.81 -8.97 10.50
C ASP A 35 -1.44 -9.50 9.11
N ALA A 36 -0.73 -10.60 9.08
CA ALA A 36 -0.25 -11.21 7.84
C ALA A 36 -1.40 -11.59 6.90
N ALA A 37 -2.53 -12.02 7.43
CA ALA A 37 -3.69 -12.40 6.62
C ALA A 37 -4.26 -11.18 5.88
N LYS A 38 -4.41 -10.05 6.57
CA LYS A 38 -4.84 -8.80 5.96
C LYS A 38 -3.88 -8.34 4.87
N LEU A 39 -2.59 -8.37 5.15
CA LEU A 39 -1.58 -7.95 4.17
C LEU A 39 -1.57 -8.87 2.96
N THR A 40 -1.68 -10.18 3.16
CA THR A 40 -1.74 -11.14 2.06
C THR A 40 -2.98 -10.91 1.20
N GLU A 41 -4.08 -10.51 1.79
CA GLU A 41 -5.29 -10.18 1.04
C GLU A 41 -5.15 -8.87 0.27
N ALA A 42 -4.50 -7.86 0.85
CA ALA A 42 -4.31 -6.56 0.20
C ALA A 42 -3.33 -6.62 -0.96
N PHE A 43 -2.28 -7.42 -0.85
CA PHE A 43 -1.22 -7.52 -1.87
C PHE A 43 -1.42 -8.71 -2.80
N HIS A 44 -1.08 -8.49 -4.07
CA HIS A 44 -0.92 -9.60 -5.00
C HIS A 44 0.34 -10.38 -4.60
N PRO A 45 0.34 -11.72 -4.71
CA PRO A 45 1.49 -12.53 -4.29
C PRO A 45 2.81 -12.16 -4.98
N ASN A 46 2.75 -11.65 -6.21
CA ASN A 46 3.93 -11.27 -6.98
C ASN A 46 4.28 -9.79 -6.85
N ALA A 47 3.65 -9.07 -5.92
CA ALA A 47 3.96 -7.67 -5.71
C ALA A 47 5.40 -7.48 -5.26
N GLN A 48 5.98 -6.33 -5.62
CA GLN A 48 7.34 -5.97 -5.27
C GLN A 48 7.34 -4.72 -4.40
N MET A 49 8.35 -4.61 -3.55
CA MET A 49 8.56 -3.44 -2.69
C MET A 49 9.91 -2.81 -3.01
N TYR A 50 9.92 -1.49 -3.11
CA TYR A 50 11.13 -0.70 -3.33
C TYR A 50 11.15 0.47 -2.36
N GLY A 51 12.33 0.81 -1.88
CA GLY A 51 12.51 1.98 -1.04
C GLY A 51 13.79 1.91 -0.24
N ALA A 52 14.04 2.93 0.56
CA ALA A 52 15.20 2.97 1.42
C ALA A 52 14.83 3.54 2.78
N VAL A 53 15.52 3.09 3.82
CA VAL A 53 15.45 3.67 5.16
C VAL A 53 16.88 4.15 5.47
N GLY A 54 17.08 5.47 5.46
CA GLY A 54 18.42 6.02 5.53
C GLY A 54 19.29 5.45 4.39
N PRO A 55 20.46 4.89 4.69
CA PRO A 55 21.34 4.33 3.66
C PRO A 55 20.93 2.92 3.19
N ASP A 56 19.99 2.27 3.85
CA ASP A 56 19.67 0.86 3.58
C ASP A 56 18.55 0.77 2.56
N ARG A 57 18.85 0.11 1.44
CA ARG A 57 17.88 -0.05 0.35
C ARG A 57 17.19 -1.41 0.43
N TYR A 58 15.90 -1.39 0.12
CA TYR A 58 15.03 -2.57 0.12
C TYR A 58 14.40 -2.73 -1.26
N ASP A 59 14.83 -3.74 -2.01
CA ASP A 59 14.25 -4.12 -3.29
C ASP A 59 13.85 -5.59 -3.16
N GLU A 60 12.63 -5.86 -2.72
CA GLU A 60 12.25 -7.18 -2.25
C GLU A 60 10.86 -7.60 -2.72
N PRO A 61 10.61 -8.92 -2.85
CA PRO A 61 9.26 -9.42 -2.98
C PRO A 61 8.44 -9.01 -1.77
N ILE A 62 7.15 -8.75 -1.98
CA ILE A 62 6.28 -8.27 -0.90
C ILE A 62 6.17 -9.26 0.26
N ALA A 63 6.42 -10.55 0.01
CA ALA A 63 6.41 -11.56 1.07
C ALA A 63 7.37 -11.22 2.21
N GLU A 64 8.49 -10.56 1.91
CA GLU A 64 9.45 -10.13 2.94
C GLU A 64 8.86 -9.04 3.83
N TYR A 65 8.07 -8.12 3.25
CA TYR A 65 7.39 -7.10 4.01
C TYR A 65 6.32 -7.70 4.92
N VAL A 66 5.53 -8.63 4.39
CA VAL A 66 4.49 -9.33 5.18
C VAL A 66 5.11 -10.04 6.36
N LYS A 67 6.23 -10.74 6.13
CA LYS A 67 6.98 -11.43 7.17
C LYS A 67 7.49 -10.45 8.23
N LEU A 68 8.07 -9.34 7.80
CA LEU A 68 8.59 -8.32 8.71
C LEU A 68 7.48 -7.76 9.60
N MET A 69 6.33 -7.43 9.02
CA MET A 69 5.21 -6.88 9.80
C MET A 69 4.63 -7.91 10.77
N ALA A 70 4.57 -9.19 10.37
CA ALA A 70 4.10 -10.25 11.24
C ALA A 70 5.02 -10.45 12.44
N GLU A 71 6.34 -10.33 12.24
CA GLU A 71 7.33 -10.48 13.30
C GLU A 71 7.47 -9.22 14.15
N SER A 72 7.31 -8.05 13.53
CA SER A 72 7.49 -6.75 14.18
C SER A 72 6.39 -5.79 13.71
N PRO A 73 5.19 -5.88 14.30
CA PRO A 73 4.07 -5.02 13.90
C PRO A 73 4.47 -3.54 13.88
N GLY A 74 3.98 -2.83 12.86
CA GLY A 74 4.38 -1.43 12.63
C GLY A 74 3.82 -0.43 13.62
N GLY A 75 2.84 -0.81 14.43
CA GLY A 75 2.27 0.09 15.42
C GLY A 75 3.30 0.68 16.38
N PRO A 76 3.07 1.91 16.85
CA PRO A 76 1.84 2.70 16.79
C PRO A 76 1.64 3.53 15.51
N MET A 77 2.14 3.09 14.37
CA MET A 77 2.03 3.87 13.13
C MET A 77 0.58 4.22 12.77
N ARG A 78 0.43 5.38 12.15
CA ARG A 78 -0.83 5.83 11.56
C ARG A 78 -0.61 6.08 10.09
N GLY A 79 -1.59 5.70 9.28
CA GLY A 79 -1.56 5.96 7.86
C GLY A 79 -2.77 6.77 7.43
N ARG A 80 -2.58 7.59 6.40
CA ARG A 80 -3.66 8.37 5.81
C ARG A 80 -3.55 8.32 4.30
N ILE A 81 -4.64 7.94 3.64
CA ILE A 81 -4.71 7.97 2.19
C ILE A 81 -4.87 9.43 1.77
N THR A 82 -3.93 9.96 1.02
CA THR A 82 -3.96 11.35 0.58
C THR A 82 -4.30 11.52 -0.89
N SER A 83 -4.22 10.44 -1.67
CA SER A 83 -4.56 10.49 -3.10
C SER A 83 -4.94 9.09 -3.59
N ILE A 84 -5.95 9.03 -4.45
CA ILE A 84 -6.30 7.85 -5.24
C ILE A 84 -6.55 8.34 -6.66
N VAL A 85 -5.89 7.71 -7.63
CA VAL A 85 -6.08 7.97 -9.05
C VAL A 85 -6.34 6.64 -9.73
N GLN A 86 -7.35 6.61 -10.59
CA GLN A 86 -7.75 5.38 -11.30
C GLN A 86 -7.96 5.64 -12.77
N SER A 87 -7.57 4.66 -13.59
CA SER A 87 -7.96 4.57 -14.98
C SER A 87 -8.25 3.10 -15.30
N GLY A 88 -9.53 2.76 -15.53
CA GLY A 88 -9.92 1.37 -15.79
C GLY A 88 -9.51 0.43 -14.64
N ASP A 89 -8.75 -0.60 -14.99
CA ASP A 89 -8.32 -1.64 -14.05
C ASP A 89 -6.98 -1.34 -13.37
N ALA A 90 -6.48 -0.11 -13.51
CA ALA A 90 -5.24 0.31 -12.88
C ALA A 90 -5.48 1.52 -11.97
N ALA A 91 -4.78 1.55 -10.85
CA ALA A 91 -4.91 2.66 -9.91
C ALA A 91 -3.59 2.93 -9.20
N GLY A 92 -3.47 4.14 -8.68
CA GLY A 92 -2.37 4.52 -7.80
C GLY A 92 -2.93 5.18 -6.55
N ALA A 93 -2.26 4.97 -5.44
CA ALA A 93 -2.62 5.61 -4.17
C ALA A 93 -1.37 6.13 -3.48
N ILE A 94 -1.53 7.21 -2.73
CA ILE A 94 -0.47 7.76 -1.90
C ILE A 94 -0.94 7.70 -0.46
N VAL A 95 -0.08 7.17 0.41
CA VAL A 95 -0.33 7.06 1.85
C VAL A 95 0.78 7.80 2.59
N GLU A 96 0.40 8.74 3.44
CA GLU A 96 1.33 9.33 4.40
C GLU A 96 1.32 8.47 5.65
N GLU A 97 2.49 8.07 6.13
CA GLU A 97 2.65 7.13 7.24
C GLU A 97 3.55 7.73 8.30
N ASP A 98 3.08 7.73 9.54
CA ASP A 98 3.80 8.32 10.66
C ASP A 98 3.92 7.30 11.79
N GLY A 99 5.13 7.15 12.29
CA GLY A 99 5.36 6.42 13.54
C GLY A 99 5.48 4.91 13.43
N PHE A 100 5.99 4.37 12.31
CA PHE A 100 6.37 2.96 12.29
C PHE A 100 7.36 2.69 13.43
N TRP A 101 7.02 1.73 14.27
CA TRP A 101 7.77 1.38 15.49
C TRP A 101 8.02 2.59 16.40
N GLY A 102 7.14 3.59 16.30
CA GLY A 102 7.22 4.81 17.09
C GLY A 102 8.14 5.90 16.54
N THR A 103 8.87 5.65 15.44
CA THR A 103 9.91 6.59 14.98
C THR A 103 9.87 6.93 13.51
N LEU A 104 9.60 5.95 12.63
CA LEU A 104 9.79 6.14 11.19
C LEU A 104 8.55 6.69 10.50
N SER A 105 8.76 7.65 9.62
CA SER A 105 7.71 8.21 8.77
C SER A 105 8.06 7.98 7.30
N PHE A 106 7.02 7.76 6.50
CA PHE A 106 7.15 7.50 5.06
C PHE A 106 6.05 8.16 4.27
N THR A 107 6.36 8.47 3.02
CA THR A 107 5.34 8.62 1.98
C THR A 107 5.42 7.36 1.13
N THR A 108 4.31 6.64 1.03
CA THR A 108 4.25 5.37 0.31
C THR A 108 3.36 5.51 -0.91
N PHE A 109 3.89 5.06 -2.05
CA PHE A 109 3.20 5.03 -3.33
C PHE A 109 2.82 3.59 -3.62
N LEU A 110 1.52 3.36 -3.80
CA LEU A 110 0.99 2.03 -4.07
C LEU A 110 0.39 2.00 -5.47
N MET A 111 0.76 0.99 -6.25
CA MET A 111 0.11 0.71 -7.52
C MET A 111 -0.80 -0.48 -7.34
N LEU A 112 -2.02 -0.37 -7.87
CA LEU A 112 -3.03 -1.40 -7.74
C LEU A 112 -3.52 -1.82 -9.12
N SER A 113 -3.93 -3.08 -9.23
CA SER A 113 -4.61 -3.61 -10.40
C SER A 113 -5.87 -4.35 -9.97
N ARG A 114 -6.91 -4.24 -10.79
CA ARG A 114 -8.10 -5.07 -10.60
C ARG A 114 -7.85 -6.40 -11.32
N ILE A 115 -7.74 -7.46 -10.53
CA ILE A 115 -7.42 -8.82 -11.00
C ILE A 115 -8.52 -9.74 -10.53
N ASP A 116 -9.17 -10.42 -11.47
CA ASP A 116 -10.29 -11.31 -11.18
C ASP A 116 -11.37 -10.62 -10.34
N GLY A 117 -11.67 -9.36 -10.71
CA GLY A 117 -12.72 -8.57 -10.06
C GLY A 117 -12.32 -7.95 -8.72
N ARG A 118 -11.05 -8.09 -8.30
CA ARG A 118 -10.59 -7.57 -7.01
C ARG A 118 -9.42 -6.62 -7.19
N TRP A 119 -9.45 -5.52 -6.43
CA TRP A 119 -8.32 -4.61 -6.38
C TRP A 119 -7.25 -5.16 -5.45
N ARG A 120 -6.03 -5.28 -5.97
CA ARG A 120 -4.88 -5.75 -5.21
C ARG A 120 -3.68 -4.86 -5.47
N ILE A 121 -2.87 -4.65 -4.44
CA ILE A 121 -1.64 -3.86 -4.55
C ILE A 121 -0.59 -4.71 -5.25
N VAL A 122 -0.02 -4.19 -6.33
CA VAL A 122 0.99 -4.89 -7.13
C VAL A 122 2.39 -4.31 -6.98
N ASN A 123 2.51 -3.10 -6.41
CA ASN A 123 3.80 -2.48 -6.16
C ASN A 123 3.69 -1.51 -4.98
N LYS A 124 4.70 -1.55 -4.12
CA LYS A 124 4.85 -0.64 -3.00
C LYS A 124 6.20 0.05 -3.13
N ASN A 125 6.19 1.37 -3.27
CA ASN A 125 7.39 2.18 -3.38
C ASN A 125 7.33 3.26 -2.31
N PHE A 126 8.31 3.33 -1.42
CA PHE A 126 8.25 4.24 -0.29
C PHE A 126 9.46 5.16 -0.23
N ALA A 127 9.21 6.37 0.26
CA ALA A 127 10.25 7.35 0.57
C ALA A 127 10.28 7.55 2.09
N HIS A 128 11.47 7.46 2.68
CA HIS A 128 11.68 7.73 4.10
C HIS A 128 11.63 9.25 4.30
N THR A 129 10.68 9.73 5.09
CA THR A 129 10.45 11.16 5.27
C THR A 129 10.80 11.68 6.66
N GLY A 130 10.98 10.79 7.63
CA GLY A 130 11.33 11.23 8.98
C GLY A 130 11.65 10.08 9.91
N GLY A 131 12.32 10.42 11.01
CA GLY A 131 12.68 9.48 12.05
C GLY A 131 13.86 8.60 11.72
N GLU A 132 14.36 7.93 12.74
CA GLU A 132 15.46 6.98 12.62
C GLU A 132 15.02 5.62 13.12
N MET A 133 15.66 4.55 12.63
CA MET A 133 15.41 3.21 13.14
C MET A 133 15.62 3.19 14.66
N PRO A 134 14.73 2.50 15.41
CA PRO A 134 14.97 2.33 16.85
C PRO A 134 16.33 1.68 17.09
N ALA A 135 17.01 2.15 18.13
CA ALA A 135 18.30 1.57 18.49
C ALA A 135 18.10 0.10 18.91
N THR A 136 18.96 -0.76 18.38
CA THR A 136 19.02 -2.16 18.80
C THR A 136 20.16 -2.31 19.80
N GLU A 137 19.84 -2.88 20.94
CA GLU A 137 20.84 -3.18 21.95
C GLU A 137 21.30 -4.62 21.86
#